data_fbeecf60bf76eb63f0486c4725ca0abf
#
_entry.id   fbeecf60bf76eb63f0486c4725ca0abf
#
_cell.length_a   1.000
_cell.length_b   1.000
_cell.length_c   1.000
_cell.angle_alpha   90.00
_cell.angle_beta   90.00
_cell.angle_gamma   90.00
#
_symmetry.space_group_name_H-M   'P 1'
#
loop_
_entity.id
_entity.type
_entity.pdbx_description
1 polymer ?
#
loop_
_entity_poly.entity_id
_entity_poly.type
_entity_poly.pdbx_seq_one_letter_code
_entity_poly.pdbx_strand_id
1 'polypeptide(L)'
;MIHLALTHDWELRGDGSGDIEEIQFAPLRRLLEIYKKFGARTTFMPDVMQQLRFRSLEDKHPELKALAESWDEHVREAFQQGHDIQLHLHSQWSDAKYEEGKWELRGEWSLLKYDPDGAKAMIAESKRYLENLLRPLDSNYRCIAFRGSALAIAPSTRLLSSLADLGIEIDVSVAPGFYLNNQTLQLDYRECAETFLPYSPRMDDARQVSLRRERIVCVPLNHFYGSRGEVTRQNISLARSRLKESGSEALAASSERSRLDSQRSGLGRIYEKLIAPAIKRKYFVSDLSRLNYPLMKEMLASIRRRARDSGLSQLPIVITNHPKDIRDWSGLERFVGEIAEAEDIEFITLGEMSEKLRGGEFQIRTAERNHR
;
A
#
# COMPACT_ATOMS: atom_id res chain seq x y z
N MET A 1 22.20 -4.78 -8.08
CA MET A 1 21.09 -5.65 -7.68
C MET A 1 19.91 -4.79 -7.24
N ILE A 2 18.74 -5.05 -7.76
CA ILE A 2 17.50 -4.42 -7.35
C ILE A 2 16.83 -5.33 -6.31
N HIS A 3 16.54 -4.82 -5.14
CA HIS A 3 15.82 -5.53 -4.09
C HIS A 3 14.38 -5.02 -4.07
N LEU A 4 13.46 -5.84 -4.58
CA LEU A 4 12.07 -5.46 -4.79
C LEU A 4 11.19 -5.97 -3.66
N ALA A 5 10.68 -5.08 -2.83
CA ALA A 5 9.62 -5.39 -1.87
C ALA A 5 8.25 -5.17 -2.53
N LEU A 6 7.56 -6.26 -2.80
CA LEU A 6 6.17 -6.24 -3.22
C LEU A 6 5.29 -6.26 -1.96
N THR A 7 4.44 -5.26 -1.80
CA THR A 7 3.58 -5.10 -0.63
C THR A 7 2.11 -5.16 -1.02
N HIS A 8 1.27 -5.74 -0.17
CA HIS A 8 -0.16 -5.92 -0.40
C HIS A 8 -0.97 -5.27 0.70
N ASP A 9 -1.71 -4.20 0.39
CA ASP A 9 -2.68 -3.62 1.30
C ASP A 9 -3.91 -4.53 1.31
N TRP A 10 -3.96 -5.42 2.32
CA TRP A 10 -4.99 -6.44 2.45
C TRP A 10 -6.13 -5.94 3.31
N GLU A 11 -7.15 -5.44 2.65
CA GLU A 11 -8.20 -4.62 3.25
C GLU A 11 -9.53 -4.75 2.50
N LEU A 12 -10.64 -4.42 3.16
CA LEU A 12 -11.93 -4.18 2.51
C LEU A 12 -11.93 -2.85 1.74
N ARG A 13 -13.01 -2.57 1.03
CA ARG A 13 -13.21 -1.24 0.44
C ARG A 13 -13.30 -0.18 1.55
N GLY A 14 -12.80 1.02 1.27
CA GLY A 14 -12.72 2.08 2.26
C GLY A 14 -14.06 2.59 2.81
N ASP A 15 -15.19 2.16 2.23
CA ASP A 15 -16.54 2.38 2.76
C ASP A 15 -17.11 1.14 3.50
N GLY A 16 -16.30 0.08 3.65
CA GLY A 16 -16.70 -1.17 4.29
C GLY A 16 -17.57 -2.09 3.42
N SER A 17 -17.83 -1.71 2.16
CA SER A 17 -18.68 -2.49 1.25
C SER A 17 -17.94 -3.65 0.60
N GLY A 18 -18.72 -4.61 0.10
CA GLY A 18 -18.26 -5.79 -0.62
C GLY A 18 -18.28 -7.05 0.23
N ASP A 19 -18.34 -8.20 -0.43
CA ASP A 19 -18.22 -9.49 0.21
C ASP A 19 -16.77 -9.75 0.62
N ILE A 20 -16.53 -10.05 1.89
CA ILE A 20 -15.18 -10.22 2.43
C ILE A 20 -14.47 -11.43 1.82
N GLU A 21 -15.22 -12.50 1.53
CA GLU A 21 -14.67 -13.69 0.88
C GLU A 21 -14.19 -13.36 -0.53
N GLU A 22 -14.99 -12.65 -1.31
CA GLU A 22 -14.70 -12.35 -2.71
C GLU A 22 -13.58 -11.31 -2.89
N ILE A 23 -13.53 -10.28 -2.03
CA ILE A 23 -12.61 -9.15 -2.24
C ILE A 23 -11.37 -9.16 -1.35
N GLN A 24 -11.39 -9.95 -0.26
CA GLN A 24 -10.25 -10.00 0.67
C GLN A 24 -9.67 -11.41 0.79
N PHE A 25 -10.44 -12.44 1.13
CA PHE A 25 -9.93 -13.76 1.42
C PHE A 25 -9.53 -14.54 0.16
N ALA A 26 -10.41 -14.66 -0.82
CA ALA A 26 -10.10 -15.37 -2.07
C ALA A 26 -8.92 -14.73 -2.85
N PRO A 27 -8.82 -13.39 -2.98
CA PRO A 27 -7.63 -12.76 -3.55
C PRO A 27 -6.33 -13.09 -2.82
N LEU A 28 -6.34 -13.15 -1.48
CA LEU A 28 -5.14 -13.53 -0.72
C LEU A 28 -4.72 -14.96 -1.06
N ARG A 29 -5.63 -15.93 -0.96
CA ARG A 29 -5.32 -17.35 -1.28
C ARG A 29 -4.72 -17.47 -2.68
N ARG A 30 -5.28 -16.77 -3.67
CA ARG A 30 -4.75 -16.78 -5.04
C ARG A 30 -3.36 -16.17 -5.14
N LEU A 31 -3.07 -15.12 -4.39
CA LEU A 31 -1.73 -14.54 -4.32
C LEU A 31 -0.73 -15.53 -3.70
N LEU A 32 -1.10 -16.20 -2.61
CA LEU A 32 -0.27 -17.22 -1.97
C LEU A 32 0.09 -18.36 -2.94
N GLU A 33 -0.88 -18.84 -3.75
CA GLU A 33 -0.63 -19.82 -4.79
C GLU A 33 0.37 -19.33 -5.85
N ILE A 34 0.22 -18.08 -6.33
CA ILE A 34 1.14 -17.48 -7.29
C ILE A 34 2.55 -17.38 -6.71
N TYR A 35 2.70 -16.87 -5.49
CA TYR A 35 4.03 -16.73 -4.88
C TYR A 35 4.68 -18.06 -4.57
N LYS A 36 3.91 -19.04 -4.09
CA LYS A 36 4.39 -20.40 -3.90
C LYS A 36 4.93 -21.02 -5.19
N LYS A 37 4.24 -20.82 -6.33
CA LYS A 37 4.65 -21.30 -7.64
C LYS A 37 6.04 -20.82 -8.06
N PHE A 38 6.38 -19.58 -7.73
CA PHE A 38 7.63 -18.95 -8.14
C PHE A 38 8.68 -18.83 -7.01
N GLY A 39 8.39 -19.37 -5.82
CA GLY A 39 9.27 -19.25 -4.65
C GLY A 39 9.46 -17.80 -4.18
N ALA A 40 8.53 -16.90 -4.52
CA ALA A 40 8.63 -15.49 -4.17
C ALA A 40 8.08 -15.22 -2.77
N ARG A 41 8.76 -14.36 -2.00
CA ARG A 41 8.29 -13.85 -0.71
C ARG A 41 7.92 -12.40 -0.82
N THR A 42 6.85 -12.00 -0.15
CA THR A 42 6.30 -10.64 -0.21
C THR A 42 5.87 -10.19 1.18
N THR A 43 5.44 -8.94 1.32
CA THR A 43 4.87 -8.44 2.57
C THR A 43 3.37 -8.18 2.41
N PHE A 44 2.56 -8.81 3.24
CA PHE A 44 1.16 -8.44 3.41
C PHE A 44 1.02 -7.41 4.52
N MET A 45 0.20 -6.41 4.26
CA MET A 45 -0.09 -5.30 5.15
C MET A 45 -1.60 -5.30 5.45
N PRO A 46 -2.06 -6.15 6.40
CA PRO A 46 -3.47 -6.26 6.72
C PRO A 46 -3.99 -5.02 7.45
N ASP A 47 -5.24 -4.65 7.15
CA ASP A 47 -5.95 -3.60 7.89
C ASP A 47 -6.37 -4.12 9.27
N VAL A 48 -5.55 -3.85 10.27
CA VAL A 48 -5.76 -4.36 11.64
C VAL A 48 -6.93 -3.67 12.34
N MET A 49 -7.25 -2.42 12.01
CA MET A 49 -8.40 -1.73 12.60
C MET A 49 -9.73 -2.38 12.19
N GLN A 50 -9.81 -2.91 10.96
CA GLN A 50 -10.93 -3.74 10.52
C GLN A 50 -11.09 -4.94 11.46
N GLN A 51 -10.01 -5.69 11.71
CA GLN A 51 -10.02 -6.88 12.57
C GLN A 51 -10.38 -6.54 14.03
N LEU A 52 -9.79 -5.50 14.58
CA LEU A 52 -10.13 -5.03 15.93
C LEU A 52 -11.60 -4.67 16.04
N ARG A 53 -12.18 -4.09 14.98
CA ARG A 53 -13.61 -3.77 14.99
C ARG A 53 -14.48 -5.03 14.93
N PHE A 54 -14.11 -6.04 14.12
CA PHE A 54 -14.80 -7.33 14.11
C PHE A 54 -14.79 -7.94 15.52
N ARG A 55 -13.63 -8.04 16.16
CA ARG A 55 -13.47 -8.56 17.52
C ARG A 55 -14.28 -7.78 18.57
N SER A 56 -14.36 -6.46 18.44
CA SER A 56 -15.11 -5.63 19.39
C SER A 56 -16.64 -5.82 19.34
N LEU A 57 -17.16 -6.39 18.26
CA LEU A 57 -18.59 -6.57 18.01
C LEU A 57 -19.02 -8.05 17.94
N GLU A 58 -18.09 -9.01 18.01
CA GLU A 58 -18.36 -10.43 17.81
C GLU A 58 -19.35 -11.04 18.81
N ASP A 59 -19.43 -10.52 20.05
CA ASP A 59 -20.40 -10.97 21.04
C ASP A 59 -21.85 -10.58 20.68
N LYS A 60 -22.01 -9.48 19.93
CA LYS A 60 -23.32 -9.00 19.49
C LYS A 60 -23.72 -9.55 18.12
N HIS A 61 -22.74 -9.92 17.32
CA HIS A 61 -22.89 -10.35 15.94
C HIS A 61 -22.06 -11.63 15.72
N PRO A 62 -22.63 -12.83 15.95
CA PRO A 62 -21.89 -14.09 15.84
C PRO A 62 -21.22 -14.33 14.50
N GLU A 63 -21.79 -13.77 13.42
CA GLU A 63 -21.19 -13.83 12.08
C GLU A 63 -19.84 -13.12 12.00
N LEU A 64 -19.64 -12.04 12.77
CA LEU A 64 -18.36 -11.34 12.84
C LEU A 64 -17.28 -12.16 13.53
N LYS A 65 -17.66 -13.05 14.46
CA LYS A 65 -16.72 -13.96 15.10
C LYS A 65 -16.07 -14.89 14.07
N ALA A 66 -16.88 -15.54 13.23
CA ALA A 66 -16.38 -16.42 12.19
C ALA A 66 -15.47 -15.67 11.19
N LEU A 67 -15.85 -14.44 10.80
CA LEU A 67 -15.03 -13.60 9.92
C LEU A 67 -13.70 -13.20 10.59
N ALA A 68 -13.73 -12.85 11.88
CA ALA A 68 -12.52 -12.49 12.63
C ALA A 68 -11.58 -13.69 12.83
N GLU A 69 -12.11 -14.87 13.08
CA GLU A 69 -11.33 -16.11 13.16
C GLU A 69 -10.68 -16.43 11.81
N SER A 70 -11.45 -16.35 10.71
CA SER A 70 -10.94 -16.58 9.36
C SER A 70 -9.87 -15.55 8.95
N TRP A 71 -10.04 -14.28 9.35
CA TRP A 71 -9.03 -13.24 9.13
C TRP A 71 -7.70 -13.61 9.80
N ASP A 72 -7.73 -14.02 11.07
CA ASP A 72 -6.55 -14.46 11.81
C ASP A 72 -5.88 -15.68 11.16
N GLU A 73 -6.67 -16.64 10.69
CA GLU A 73 -6.18 -17.85 10.01
C GLU A 73 -5.44 -17.49 8.72
N HIS A 74 -6.01 -16.62 7.89
CA HIS A 74 -5.37 -16.17 6.64
C HIS A 74 -4.05 -15.42 6.89
N VAL A 75 -3.98 -14.60 7.95
CA VAL A 75 -2.74 -13.91 8.34
C VAL A 75 -1.69 -14.91 8.81
N ARG A 76 -2.07 -15.89 9.64
CA ARG A 76 -1.17 -16.96 10.08
C ARG A 76 -0.69 -17.82 8.91
N GLU A 77 -1.59 -18.18 8.00
CA GLU A 77 -1.25 -18.97 6.81
C GLU A 77 -0.23 -18.24 5.94
N ALA A 78 -0.45 -16.97 5.63
CA ALA A 78 0.51 -16.17 4.86
C ALA A 78 1.88 -16.12 5.54
N PHE A 79 1.91 -15.92 6.86
CA PHE A 79 3.14 -15.91 7.65
C PHE A 79 3.86 -17.26 7.64
N GLN A 80 3.13 -18.37 7.82
CA GLN A 80 3.68 -19.74 7.80
C GLN A 80 4.22 -20.15 6.43
N GLN A 81 3.70 -19.55 5.34
CA GLN A 81 4.25 -19.71 4.00
C GLN A 81 5.51 -18.87 3.74
N GLY A 82 6.01 -18.15 4.75
CA GLY A 82 7.25 -17.37 4.68
C GLY A 82 7.07 -15.94 4.17
N HIS A 83 5.82 -15.47 4.06
CA HIS A 83 5.56 -14.06 3.79
C HIS A 83 5.69 -13.22 5.06
N ASP A 84 6.07 -11.96 4.89
CA ASP A 84 6.14 -11.00 5.98
C ASP A 84 4.78 -10.34 6.21
N ILE A 85 4.44 -10.07 7.46
CA ILE A 85 3.21 -9.39 7.85
C ILE A 85 3.59 -8.07 8.54
N GLN A 86 3.09 -6.95 8.02
CA GLN A 86 3.42 -5.63 8.56
C GLN A 86 2.17 -4.75 8.67
N LEU A 87 2.25 -3.62 9.36
CA LEU A 87 1.10 -2.85 9.79
C LEU A 87 0.54 -1.95 8.68
N HIS A 88 -0.71 -2.18 8.31
CA HIS A 88 -1.59 -1.22 7.66
C HIS A 88 -2.76 -0.87 8.57
N LEU A 89 -3.25 0.35 8.48
CA LEU A 89 -4.25 0.83 9.40
C LEU A 89 -5.18 1.84 8.76
N HIS A 90 -6.47 1.51 8.74
CA HIS A 90 -7.56 2.40 8.33
C HIS A 90 -8.32 2.93 9.54
N SER A 91 -7.99 4.17 9.94
CA SER A 91 -8.56 4.79 11.14
C SER A 91 -10.07 5.00 11.11
N GLN A 92 -10.70 4.98 9.92
CA GLN A 92 -12.17 5.07 9.80
C GLN A 92 -12.92 3.89 10.44
N TRP A 93 -12.26 2.76 10.71
CA TRP A 93 -12.84 1.65 11.45
C TRP A 93 -13.04 1.94 12.95
N SER A 94 -12.37 2.96 13.50
CA SER A 94 -12.43 3.27 14.94
C SER A 94 -13.85 3.49 15.45
N ASP A 95 -14.74 4.05 14.62
CA ASP A 95 -16.16 4.30 14.93
C ASP A 95 -17.10 3.68 13.88
N ALA A 96 -16.74 2.49 13.38
CA ALA A 96 -17.57 1.78 12.42
C ALA A 96 -18.78 1.15 13.12
N LYS A 97 -19.97 1.21 12.51
CA LYS A 97 -21.18 0.51 12.94
C LYS A 97 -21.47 -0.66 12.00
N TYR A 98 -21.99 -1.73 12.58
CA TYR A 98 -22.44 -2.89 11.84
C TYR A 98 -23.93 -3.10 12.10
N GLU A 99 -24.74 -2.93 11.07
CA GLU A 99 -26.19 -3.06 11.14
C GLU A 99 -26.70 -3.78 9.89
N GLU A 100 -27.58 -4.76 10.06
CA GLU A 100 -28.21 -5.52 8.96
C GLU A 100 -27.18 -6.11 7.95
N GLY A 101 -26.05 -6.61 8.42
CA GLY A 101 -25.02 -7.19 7.55
C GLY A 101 -24.16 -6.16 6.80
N LYS A 102 -24.27 -4.86 7.14
CA LYS A 102 -23.56 -3.78 6.47
C LYS A 102 -22.73 -2.94 7.42
N TRP A 103 -21.60 -2.48 6.93
CA TRP A 103 -20.73 -1.55 7.62
C TRP A 103 -21.06 -0.10 7.28
N GLU A 104 -21.02 0.76 8.27
CA GLU A 104 -21.00 2.22 8.14
C GLU A 104 -19.74 2.74 8.83
N LEU A 105 -18.72 3.10 8.04
CA LEU A 105 -17.46 3.63 8.56
C LEU A 105 -17.63 5.13 8.82
N ARG A 106 -17.38 5.56 10.07
CA ARG A 106 -17.62 6.93 10.55
C ARG A 106 -16.36 7.66 10.98
N GLY A 107 -15.28 6.93 11.25
CA GLY A 107 -14.00 7.51 11.63
C GLY A 107 -13.34 8.32 10.52
N GLU A 108 -12.36 9.11 10.88
CA GLU A 108 -11.57 9.91 9.95
C GLU A 108 -10.66 9.02 9.08
N TRP A 109 -10.49 9.41 7.81
CA TRP A 109 -9.67 8.67 6.84
C TRP A 109 -8.18 8.73 7.10
N SER A 110 -7.72 9.60 7.96
CA SER A 110 -6.30 9.78 8.25
C SER A 110 -6.04 9.90 9.73
N LEU A 111 -5.03 9.19 10.22
CA LEU A 111 -4.51 9.36 11.58
C LEU A 111 -4.12 10.79 11.92
N LEU A 112 -3.77 11.61 10.92
CA LEU A 112 -3.43 13.02 11.09
C LEU A 112 -4.62 13.90 11.53
N LYS A 113 -5.85 13.36 11.47
CA LYS A 113 -7.07 14.04 11.93
C LYS A 113 -7.42 13.78 13.38
N TYR A 114 -6.78 12.79 13.99
CA TYR A 114 -6.93 12.47 15.42
C TYR A 114 -5.92 13.27 16.24
N ASP A 115 -6.19 13.42 17.53
CA ASP A 115 -5.17 13.91 18.44
C ASP A 115 -3.98 12.91 18.49
N PRO A 116 -2.75 13.40 18.78
CA PRO A 116 -1.55 12.56 18.69
C PRO A 116 -1.58 11.33 19.60
N ASP A 117 -2.20 11.41 20.79
CA ASP A 117 -2.26 10.31 21.73
C ASP A 117 -3.29 9.26 21.29
N GLY A 118 -4.43 9.69 20.76
CA GLY A 118 -5.42 8.81 20.14
C GLY A 118 -4.86 8.08 18.92
N ALA A 119 -4.16 8.78 18.03
CA ALA A 119 -3.47 8.16 16.89
C ALA A 119 -2.41 7.14 17.34
N LYS A 120 -1.59 7.49 18.34
CA LYS A 120 -0.59 6.60 18.93
C LYS A 120 -1.22 5.36 19.58
N ALA A 121 -2.36 5.51 20.26
CA ALA A 121 -3.08 4.39 20.86
C ALA A 121 -3.58 3.40 19.81
N MET A 122 -4.19 3.86 18.71
CA MET A 122 -4.64 3.02 17.60
C MET A 122 -3.48 2.23 16.99
N ILE A 123 -2.34 2.86 16.75
CA ILE A 123 -1.13 2.21 16.22
C ILE A 123 -0.63 1.15 17.22
N ALA A 124 -0.53 1.50 18.50
CA ALA A 124 -0.03 0.60 19.54
C ALA A 124 -0.92 -0.63 19.70
N GLU A 125 -2.24 -0.47 19.68
CA GLU A 125 -3.21 -1.56 19.77
C GLU A 125 -3.11 -2.48 18.56
N SER A 126 -3.09 -1.91 17.37
CA SER A 126 -2.98 -2.65 16.12
C SER A 126 -1.67 -3.44 16.01
N LYS A 127 -0.54 -2.81 16.36
CA LYS A 127 0.76 -3.46 16.41
C LYS A 127 0.77 -4.63 17.40
N ARG A 128 0.27 -4.40 18.61
CA ARG A 128 0.18 -5.43 19.66
C ARG A 128 -0.69 -6.61 19.21
N TYR A 129 -1.79 -6.33 18.48
CA TYR A 129 -2.64 -7.39 17.94
C TYR A 129 -1.85 -8.32 17.02
N LEU A 130 -1.15 -7.80 16.00
CA LEU A 130 -0.33 -8.60 15.10
C LEU A 130 0.78 -9.36 15.83
N GLU A 131 1.46 -8.71 16.77
CA GLU A 131 2.53 -9.35 17.53
C GLU A 131 2.00 -10.49 18.42
N ASN A 132 0.86 -10.32 19.05
CA ASN A 132 0.22 -11.39 19.82
C ASN A 132 -0.28 -12.55 18.93
N LEU A 133 -0.73 -12.24 17.70
CA LEU A 133 -1.21 -13.23 16.74
C LEU A 133 -0.08 -14.10 16.19
N LEU A 134 1.11 -13.53 15.95
CA LEU A 134 2.19 -14.17 15.21
C LEU A 134 3.37 -14.65 16.06
N ARG A 135 3.61 -14.09 17.26
CA ARG A 135 4.67 -14.56 18.18
C ARG A 135 4.53 -16.03 18.62
N PRO A 136 3.34 -16.63 18.70
CA PRO A 136 3.25 -18.07 18.91
C PRO A 136 3.85 -18.92 17.77
N LEU A 137 3.97 -18.37 16.56
CA LEU A 137 4.56 -19.01 15.38
C LEU A 137 6.05 -18.70 15.25
N ASP A 138 6.46 -17.49 15.59
CA ASP A 138 7.86 -17.05 15.68
C ASP A 138 8.02 -16.03 16.81
N SER A 139 8.70 -16.43 17.90
CA SER A 139 8.92 -15.58 19.07
C SER A 139 9.70 -14.29 18.77
N ASN A 140 10.44 -14.23 17.66
CA ASN A 140 11.18 -13.06 17.22
C ASN A 140 10.37 -12.10 16.34
N TYR A 141 9.13 -12.48 15.97
CA TYR A 141 8.31 -11.62 15.13
C TYR A 141 8.11 -10.23 15.75
N ARG A 142 8.36 -9.23 14.93
CA ARG A 142 8.20 -7.81 15.27
C ARG A 142 7.50 -7.09 14.12
N CYS A 143 6.48 -6.33 14.45
CA CYS A 143 5.88 -5.41 13.50
C CYS A 143 6.73 -4.13 13.46
N ILE A 144 7.47 -3.92 12.37
CA ILE A 144 8.49 -2.86 12.24
C ILE A 144 8.26 -1.93 11.04
N ALA A 145 7.32 -2.27 10.17
CA ALA A 145 6.99 -1.44 9.01
C ALA A 145 5.54 -0.96 9.06
N PHE A 146 5.30 0.21 8.52
CA PHE A 146 3.99 0.87 8.55
C PHE A 146 3.61 1.45 7.18
N ARG A 147 2.32 1.36 6.87
CA ARG A 147 1.66 2.12 5.80
C ARG A 147 0.38 2.75 6.31
N GLY A 148 0.26 4.07 6.16
CA GLY A 148 -0.92 4.83 6.54
C GLY A 148 -2.06 4.66 5.53
N SER A 149 -3.31 4.71 6.04
CA SER A 149 -4.52 4.78 5.23
C SER A 149 -4.40 5.85 4.15
N ALA A 150 -4.79 5.51 2.93
CA ALA A 150 -4.71 6.40 1.76
C ALA A 150 -3.34 7.07 1.58
N LEU A 151 -2.26 6.48 2.11
CA LEU A 151 -0.88 7.01 2.10
C LEU A 151 -0.70 8.32 2.90
N ALA A 152 -1.63 8.66 3.79
CA ALA A 152 -1.69 9.97 4.45
C ALA A 152 -0.83 10.03 5.72
N ILE A 153 0.44 10.42 5.57
CA ILE A 153 1.36 10.66 6.70
C ILE A 153 2.03 12.05 6.70
N ALA A 154 1.69 12.92 5.75
CA ALA A 154 2.31 14.24 5.63
C ALA A 154 1.27 15.37 5.49
N PRO A 155 1.49 16.54 6.09
CA PRO A 155 2.56 16.83 7.06
C PRO A 155 2.40 15.99 8.32
N SER A 156 3.52 15.48 8.87
CA SER A 156 3.49 14.34 9.81
C SER A 156 3.16 14.74 11.23
N THR A 157 3.28 16.02 11.57
CA THR A 157 3.11 16.53 12.94
C THR A 157 3.86 15.67 13.97
N ARG A 158 3.15 14.83 14.74
CA ARG A 158 3.75 13.88 15.69
C ARG A 158 3.67 12.43 15.26
N LEU A 159 3.06 12.13 14.11
CA LEU A 159 2.81 10.75 13.69
C LEU A 159 4.10 9.93 13.54
N LEU A 160 5.12 10.47 12.84
CA LEU A 160 6.40 9.77 12.71
C LEU A 160 7.10 9.53 14.04
N SER A 161 7.00 10.49 14.98
CA SER A 161 7.54 10.31 16.34
C SER A 161 6.80 9.20 17.08
N SER A 162 5.47 9.15 16.99
CA SER A 162 4.66 8.09 17.58
C SER A 162 5.00 6.71 17.00
N LEU A 163 5.16 6.62 15.68
CA LEU A 163 5.59 5.37 15.01
C LEU A 163 6.97 4.92 15.52
N ALA A 164 7.95 5.83 15.54
CA ALA A 164 9.30 5.53 16.02
C ALA A 164 9.34 5.14 17.50
N ASP A 165 8.55 5.79 18.37
CA ASP A 165 8.41 5.45 19.80
C ASP A 165 7.83 4.05 20.00
N LEU A 166 6.96 3.60 19.11
CA LEU A 166 6.38 2.27 19.12
C LEU A 166 7.26 1.21 18.44
N GLY A 167 8.47 1.59 18.01
CA GLY A 167 9.44 0.66 17.40
C GLY A 167 9.16 0.33 15.93
N ILE A 168 8.41 1.18 15.22
CA ILE A 168 8.34 1.15 13.76
C ILE A 168 9.66 1.72 13.22
N GLU A 169 10.32 0.95 12.37
CA GLU A 169 11.64 1.26 11.83
C GLU A 169 11.57 1.87 10.41
N ILE A 170 10.55 1.43 9.62
CA ILE A 170 10.34 1.94 8.26
C ILE A 170 8.90 2.34 8.01
N ASP A 171 8.73 3.43 7.26
CA ASP A 171 7.46 3.85 6.68
C ASP A 171 7.50 3.71 5.16
N VAL A 172 6.44 3.16 4.60
CA VAL A 172 6.29 2.93 3.16
C VAL A 172 5.03 3.62 2.59
N SER A 173 4.65 4.75 3.17
CA SER A 173 3.45 5.51 2.77
C SER A 173 3.76 6.62 1.77
N VAL A 174 4.99 7.16 1.75
CA VAL A 174 5.31 8.30 0.89
C VAL A 174 5.26 7.91 -0.59
N ALA A 175 4.42 8.60 -1.37
CA ALA A 175 4.23 8.38 -2.81
C ALA A 175 4.62 9.63 -3.61
N PRO A 176 5.90 9.87 -3.91
CA PRO A 176 6.39 11.09 -4.53
C PRO A 176 5.66 11.43 -5.83
N GLY A 177 5.21 12.68 -5.97
CA GLY A 177 4.44 13.15 -7.12
C GLY A 177 2.93 12.90 -7.02
N PHE A 178 2.46 12.11 -6.04
CA PHE A 178 1.04 11.85 -5.83
C PHE A 178 0.34 13.09 -5.26
N TYR A 179 -0.84 13.39 -5.78
CA TYR A 179 -1.69 14.47 -5.32
C TYR A 179 -3.14 14.03 -5.26
N LEU A 180 -3.76 14.25 -4.11
CA LEU A 180 -5.18 14.03 -3.88
C LEU A 180 -5.72 15.22 -3.09
N ASN A 181 -6.79 15.84 -3.57
CA ASN A 181 -7.49 16.91 -2.88
C ASN A 181 -8.99 16.73 -3.10
N ASN A 182 -9.69 16.29 -2.07
CA ASN A 182 -11.12 16.16 -2.06
C ASN A 182 -11.67 16.58 -0.68
N GLN A 183 -12.98 16.45 -0.47
CA GLN A 183 -13.64 16.84 0.79
C GLN A 183 -13.16 16.03 2.01
N THR A 184 -12.74 14.79 1.78
CA THR A 184 -12.40 13.83 2.85
C THR A 184 -10.91 13.86 3.18
N LEU A 185 -10.06 13.99 2.16
CA LEU A 185 -8.60 13.87 2.29
C LEU A 185 -7.87 14.86 1.40
N GLN A 186 -6.87 15.51 1.99
CA GLN A 186 -5.91 16.36 1.28
C GLN A 186 -4.52 15.75 1.45
N LEU A 187 -3.88 15.40 0.35
CA LEU A 187 -2.55 14.82 0.33
C LEU A 187 -1.76 15.39 -0.84
N ASP A 188 -0.57 15.92 -0.56
CA ASP A 188 0.31 16.51 -1.56
C ASP A 188 1.75 16.06 -1.38
N TYR A 189 2.17 15.14 -2.25
CA TYR A 189 3.54 14.62 -2.32
C TYR A 189 4.29 15.11 -3.57
N ARG A 190 3.80 16.16 -4.26
CA ARG A 190 4.45 16.67 -5.48
C ARG A 190 5.81 17.28 -5.20
N GLU A 191 6.02 17.79 -3.99
CA GLU A 191 7.26 18.45 -3.57
C GLU A 191 8.04 17.63 -2.52
N CYS A 192 8.08 16.29 -2.70
CA CYS A 192 8.96 15.47 -1.88
C CYS A 192 10.43 15.77 -2.19
N ALA A 193 11.23 16.01 -1.15
CA ALA A 193 12.66 16.28 -1.27
C ALA A 193 13.47 15.05 -1.74
N GLU A 194 13.00 13.85 -1.38
CA GLU A 194 13.52 12.59 -1.91
C GLU A 194 12.39 11.80 -2.59
N THR A 195 12.68 11.27 -3.76
CA THR A 195 11.64 10.64 -4.60
C THR A 195 11.90 9.18 -4.93
N PHE A 196 13.06 8.64 -4.54
CA PHE A 196 13.46 7.33 -5.02
C PHE A 196 14.19 6.47 -3.98
N LEU A 197 15.12 7.03 -3.24
CA LEU A 197 15.95 6.30 -2.27
C LEU A 197 15.34 6.34 -0.86
N PRO A 198 15.64 5.34 -0.02
CA PRO A 198 15.36 5.45 1.40
C PRO A 198 16.00 6.69 2.00
N TYR A 199 15.29 7.37 2.86
CA TYR A 199 15.79 8.60 3.49
C TYR A 199 15.35 8.72 4.94
N SER A 200 16.11 9.51 5.69
CA SER A 200 15.77 9.95 7.04
C SER A 200 14.79 11.13 6.93
N PRO A 201 13.51 10.98 7.34
CA PRO A 201 12.54 12.06 7.20
C PRO A 201 12.71 13.14 8.28
N ARG A 202 12.31 14.37 7.99
CA ARG A 202 11.98 15.29 9.07
C ARG A 202 10.77 14.77 9.84
N MET A 203 10.88 14.76 11.17
CA MET A 203 9.86 14.11 12.03
C MET A 203 8.52 14.84 12.03
N ASP A 204 8.50 16.12 11.62
CA ASP A 204 7.30 16.95 11.46
C ASP A 204 6.70 16.88 10.05
N ASP A 205 7.48 16.46 9.05
CA ASP A 205 7.03 16.35 7.67
C ASP A 205 7.79 15.28 6.89
N ALA A 206 7.15 14.15 6.63
CA ALA A 206 7.70 13.03 5.88
C ALA A 206 8.13 13.38 4.44
N ARG A 207 7.67 14.50 3.87
CA ARG A 207 8.08 14.94 2.52
C ARG A 207 9.49 15.51 2.49
N GLN A 208 10.05 15.85 3.66
CA GLN A 208 11.34 16.51 3.80
C GLN A 208 12.40 15.56 4.34
N VAL A 209 13.62 15.70 3.84
CA VAL A 209 14.78 14.94 4.31
C VAL A 209 15.40 15.64 5.53
N SER A 210 15.70 14.88 6.60
CA SER A 210 16.36 15.38 7.80
C SER A 210 17.87 15.59 7.57
N LEU A 211 18.46 16.53 8.29
CA LEU A 211 19.91 16.74 8.34
C LEU A 211 20.67 15.66 9.13
N ARG A 212 19.95 14.82 9.86
CA ARG A 212 20.54 13.76 10.69
C ARG A 212 19.80 12.44 10.49
N ARG A 213 20.43 11.36 10.92
CA ARG A 213 19.78 10.03 10.98
C ARG A 213 18.69 10.07 12.04
N GLU A 214 17.48 9.73 11.63
CA GLU A 214 16.34 9.56 12.53
C GLU A 214 16.11 8.07 12.85
N ARG A 215 15.25 7.80 13.84
CA ARG A 215 14.92 6.43 14.28
C ARG A 215 14.02 5.67 13.31
N ILE A 216 13.36 6.37 12.39
CA ILE A 216 12.51 5.82 11.34
C ILE A 216 13.05 6.24 9.97
N VAL A 217 12.89 5.38 8.99
CA VAL A 217 13.28 5.63 7.59
C VAL A 217 12.03 5.63 6.73
N CYS A 218 11.87 6.63 5.89
CA CYS A 218 10.89 6.58 4.82
C CYS A 218 11.49 5.89 3.60
N VAL A 219 10.80 4.88 3.08
CA VAL A 219 11.12 4.23 1.81
C VAL A 219 10.02 4.58 0.82
N PRO A 220 10.27 5.47 -0.16
CA PRO A 220 9.24 5.95 -1.07
C PRO A 220 8.66 4.82 -1.92
N LEU A 221 7.34 4.86 -2.13
CA LEU A 221 6.70 4.02 -3.14
C LEU A 221 7.24 4.36 -4.53
N ASN A 222 7.60 3.34 -5.28
CA ASN A 222 8.04 3.54 -6.65
C ASN A 222 6.92 4.17 -7.49
N HIS A 223 7.33 5.00 -8.43
CA HIS A 223 6.46 5.64 -9.40
C HIS A 223 7.09 5.66 -10.78
N PHE A 224 6.28 5.78 -11.80
CA PHE A 224 6.75 5.86 -13.20
C PHE A 224 5.77 6.61 -14.08
N TYR A 225 6.20 6.91 -15.31
CA TYR A 225 5.35 7.49 -16.33
C TYR A 225 5.09 6.45 -17.42
N GLY A 226 3.84 6.01 -17.53
CA GLY A 226 3.40 5.08 -18.56
C GLY A 226 3.42 5.72 -19.96
N SER A 227 3.74 4.92 -21.00
CA SER A 227 3.69 5.37 -22.37
C SER A 227 2.24 5.69 -22.80
N ARG A 228 2.10 6.63 -23.72
CA ARG A 228 0.79 7.06 -24.23
C ARG A 228 0.01 5.89 -24.84
N GLY A 229 0.70 5.03 -25.60
CA GLY A 229 0.09 3.89 -26.28
C GLY A 229 -0.49 2.88 -25.30
N GLU A 230 0.28 2.45 -24.29
CA GLU A 230 -0.16 1.43 -23.34
C GLU A 230 -1.25 1.97 -22.40
N VAL A 231 -1.15 3.23 -21.97
CA VAL A 231 -2.20 3.88 -21.17
C VAL A 231 -3.52 3.92 -21.93
N THR A 232 -3.48 4.26 -23.23
CA THR A 232 -4.69 4.28 -24.06
C THR A 232 -5.27 2.88 -24.24
N ARG A 233 -4.44 1.86 -24.54
CA ARG A 233 -4.86 0.45 -24.66
C ARG A 233 -5.51 -0.04 -23.36
N GLN A 234 -4.89 0.23 -22.21
CA GLN A 234 -5.47 -0.13 -20.91
C GLN A 234 -6.84 0.54 -20.69
N ASN A 235 -6.97 1.85 -20.98
CA ASN A 235 -8.23 2.56 -20.81
C ASN A 235 -9.34 2.01 -21.72
N ILE A 236 -9.02 1.64 -22.97
CA ILE A 236 -9.95 1.01 -23.90
C ILE A 236 -10.37 -0.39 -23.37
N SER A 237 -9.43 -1.18 -22.90
CA SER A 237 -9.71 -2.50 -22.31
C SER A 237 -10.65 -2.38 -21.11
N LEU A 238 -10.38 -1.44 -20.20
CA LEU A 238 -11.23 -1.16 -19.04
C LEU A 238 -12.61 -0.64 -19.42
N ALA A 239 -12.74 0.13 -20.48
CA ALA A 239 -14.04 0.58 -20.97
C ALA A 239 -14.85 -0.58 -21.55
N ARG A 240 -14.19 -1.50 -22.29
CA ARG A 240 -14.83 -2.69 -22.87
C ARG A 240 -15.29 -3.69 -21.80
N SER A 241 -14.49 -3.93 -20.73
CA SER A 241 -14.91 -4.82 -19.64
C SER A 241 -16.15 -4.27 -18.93
N ARG A 242 -16.19 -2.96 -18.63
CA ARG A 242 -17.36 -2.32 -18.02
C ARG A 242 -18.64 -2.40 -18.85
N LEU A 243 -18.54 -2.37 -20.17
CA LEU A 243 -19.69 -2.54 -21.07
C LEU A 243 -20.21 -3.98 -21.07
N LYS A 244 -19.35 -4.97 -20.78
CA LYS A 244 -19.75 -6.38 -20.65
C LYS A 244 -20.34 -6.72 -19.28
N GLU A 245 -19.89 -6.03 -18.24
CA GLU A 245 -20.29 -6.20 -16.82
C GLU A 245 -21.53 -5.33 -16.47
N SER A 246 -22.42 -4.98 -17.40
CA SER A 246 -23.59 -4.14 -17.15
C SER A 246 -24.61 -4.84 -16.22
N GLY A 247 -24.25 -5.01 -14.94
CA GLY A 247 -25.00 -5.55 -13.83
C GLY A 247 -24.56 -4.87 -12.51
N SER A 248 -25.32 -5.00 -11.46
CA SER A 248 -25.30 -4.25 -10.19
C SER A 248 -23.94 -4.06 -9.48
N GLU A 249 -22.95 -4.92 -9.73
CA GLU A 249 -21.61 -4.86 -9.13
C GLU A 249 -20.72 -3.71 -9.68
N ALA A 250 -20.88 -3.35 -10.95
CA ALA A 250 -20.17 -2.22 -11.55
C ALA A 250 -20.51 -0.88 -10.90
N LEU A 251 -21.71 -0.76 -10.29
CA LEU A 251 -22.15 0.45 -9.56
C LEU A 251 -21.41 0.59 -8.21
N ALA A 252 -21.18 -0.50 -7.48
CA ALA A 252 -20.55 -0.45 -6.16
C ALA A 252 -19.05 -0.08 -6.26
N ALA A 253 -18.30 -0.69 -7.17
CA ALA A 253 -16.89 -0.34 -7.42
C ALA A 253 -16.71 1.08 -8.00
N SER A 254 -17.76 1.65 -8.62
CA SER A 254 -17.77 3.03 -9.10
C SER A 254 -18.07 4.03 -8.00
N SER A 255 -18.73 3.65 -6.92
CA SER A 255 -19.16 4.55 -5.83
C SER A 255 -17.98 5.00 -4.96
N GLU A 256 -17.03 4.12 -4.65
CA GLU A 256 -15.83 4.50 -3.89
C GLU A 256 -14.96 5.48 -4.70
N ARG A 257 -14.79 5.23 -6.00
CA ARG A 257 -14.07 6.16 -6.91
C ARG A 257 -14.86 7.46 -7.15
N SER A 258 -16.19 7.42 -7.18
CA SER A 258 -17.00 8.61 -7.43
C SER A 258 -17.04 9.53 -6.21
N ARG A 259 -16.95 9.01 -4.98
CA ARG A 259 -16.81 9.82 -3.76
C ARG A 259 -15.44 10.52 -3.70
N LEU A 260 -14.38 9.85 -4.18
CA LEU A 260 -13.05 10.45 -4.29
C LEU A 260 -12.89 11.39 -5.51
N ASP A 261 -13.69 11.20 -6.59
CA ASP A 261 -13.59 11.91 -7.89
C ASP A 261 -14.76 12.88 -8.18
N SER A 262 -15.65 13.16 -7.24
CA SER A 262 -17.00 13.74 -7.47
C SER A 262 -17.06 15.21 -7.92
N GLN A 263 -15.93 15.89 -8.12
CA GLN A 263 -15.93 17.33 -8.48
C GLN A 263 -15.72 17.65 -9.98
N ARG A 264 -15.70 16.66 -10.88
CA ARG A 264 -15.46 16.95 -12.31
C ARG A 264 -16.66 16.66 -13.20
N SER A 265 -16.95 17.61 -14.11
CA SER A 265 -18.01 17.45 -15.13
C SER A 265 -17.75 16.22 -16.02
N GLY A 266 -18.82 15.61 -16.58
CA GLY A 266 -18.72 14.43 -17.46
C GLY A 266 -17.76 14.61 -18.63
N LEU A 267 -17.73 15.83 -19.24
CA LEU A 267 -16.82 16.18 -20.34
C LEU A 267 -15.34 16.25 -19.88
N GLY A 268 -15.07 16.77 -18.67
CA GLY A 268 -13.70 16.77 -18.11
C GLY A 268 -13.17 15.35 -17.86
N ARG A 269 -14.05 14.41 -17.46
CA ARG A 269 -13.70 13.00 -17.29
C ARG A 269 -13.39 12.30 -18.62
N ILE A 270 -14.12 12.61 -19.70
CA ILE A 270 -13.86 12.08 -21.05
C ILE A 270 -12.53 12.61 -21.56
N TYR A 271 -12.27 13.91 -21.42
CA TYR A 271 -10.98 14.52 -21.79
C TYR A 271 -9.81 13.87 -21.07
N GLU A 272 -9.85 13.73 -19.73
CA GLU A 272 -8.76 13.12 -18.96
C GLU A 272 -8.59 11.62 -19.21
N LYS A 273 -9.65 10.89 -19.52
CA LYS A 273 -9.55 9.44 -19.75
C LYS A 273 -9.18 9.06 -21.16
N LEU A 274 -9.55 9.85 -22.18
CA LEU A 274 -9.35 9.52 -23.59
C LEU A 274 -8.37 10.47 -24.31
N ILE A 275 -8.39 11.76 -24.00
CA ILE A 275 -7.62 12.77 -24.73
C ILE A 275 -6.31 13.10 -24.01
N ALA A 276 -6.34 13.32 -22.72
CA ALA A 276 -5.12 13.67 -21.97
C ALA A 276 -4.03 12.58 -22.02
N PRO A 277 -4.33 11.27 -21.96
CA PRO A 277 -3.32 10.22 -22.15
C PRO A 277 -2.69 10.20 -23.53
N ALA A 278 -3.40 10.66 -24.56
CA ALA A 278 -2.85 10.79 -25.90
C ALA A 278 -1.85 11.96 -26.05
N ILE A 279 -1.94 12.93 -25.15
CA ILE A 279 -1.13 14.17 -25.20
C ILE A 279 0.01 14.14 -24.16
N LYS A 280 -0.21 13.65 -22.95
CA LYS A 280 0.77 13.64 -21.85
C LYS A 280 1.03 12.21 -21.36
N ARG A 281 2.27 11.92 -20.94
CA ARG A 281 2.56 10.69 -20.20
C ARG A 281 1.79 10.71 -18.89
N LYS A 282 1.17 9.58 -18.54
CA LYS A 282 0.42 9.46 -17.29
C LYS A 282 1.35 9.01 -16.17
N TYR A 283 1.32 9.75 -15.07
CA TYR A 283 1.97 9.37 -13.82
C TYR A 283 1.21 8.22 -13.15
N PHE A 284 1.95 7.24 -12.64
CA PHE A 284 1.45 6.15 -11.81
C PHE A 284 2.31 6.00 -10.56
N VAL A 285 1.67 5.87 -9.41
CA VAL A 285 2.26 5.12 -8.30
C VAL A 285 2.25 3.65 -8.72
N SER A 286 3.29 2.91 -8.38
CA SER A 286 3.43 1.50 -8.78
C SER A 286 2.51 0.59 -7.96
N ASP A 287 1.23 0.65 -8.28
CA ASP A 287 0.17 -0.19 -7.74
C ASP A 287 -0.22 -1.23 -8.80
N LEU A 288 0.19 -2.49 -8.59
CA LEU A 288 0.01 -3.57 -9.57
C LEU A 288 -1.46 -3.83 -9.90
N SER A 289 -2.37 -3.64 -8.94
CA SER A 289 -3.81 -3.82 -9.15
C SER A 289 -4.39 -2.92 -10.24
N ARG A 290 -3.71 -1.79 -10.50
CA ARG A 290 -4.11 -0.76 -11.47
C ARG A 290 -3.40 -0.85 -12.81
N LEU A 291 -2.47 -1.81 -12.96
CA LEU A 291 -1.65 -1.98 -14.14
C LEU A 291 -2.02 -3.27 -14.86
N ASN A 292 -2.04 -3.23 -16.19
CA ASN A 292 -1.97 -4.42 -17.00
C ASN A 292 -0.49 -4.84 -17.19
N TYR A 293 -0.28 -6.06 -17.66
CA TYR A 293 1.07 -6.60 -17.82
C TYR A 293 2.02 -5.71 -18.66
N PRO A 294 1.64 -5.11 -19.81
CA PRO A 294 2.51 -4.19 -20.53
C PRO A 294 2.96 -2.96 -19.70
N LEU A 295 2.08 -2.38 -18.89
CA LEU A 295 2.44 -1.28 -18.00
C LEU A 295 3.31 -1.73 -16.82
N MET A 296 3.13 -2.95 -16.31
CA MET A 296 4.04 -3.55 -15.31
C MET A 296 5.46 -3.69 -15.92
N LYS A 297 5.60 -4.07 -17.18
CA LYS A 297 6.89 -4.10 -17.89
C LYS A 297 7.51 -2.71 -18.05
N GLU A 298 6.73 -1.70 -18.39
CA GLU A 298 7.22 -0.32 -18.48
C GLU A 298 7.69 0.20 -17.10
N MET A 299 6.96 -0.14 -16.05
CA MET A 299 7.37 0.14 -14.68
C MET A 299 8.73 -0.50 -14.36
N LEU A 300 8.88 -1.79 -14.65
CA LEU A 300 10.12 -2.53 -14.42
C LEU A 300 11.29 -1.95 -15.22
N ALA A 301 11.06 -1.60 -16.49
CA ALA A 301 12.07 -0.93 -17.32
C ALA A 301 12.46 0.45 -16.75
N SER A 302 11.51 1.18 -16.15
CA SER A 302 11.78 2.45 -15.46
C SER A 302 12.63 2.25 -14.21
N ILE A 303 12.35 1.20 -13.39
CA ILE A 303 13.13 0.84 -12.22
C ILE A 303 14.57 0.49 -12.63
N ARG A 304 14.75 -0.39 -13.62
CA ARG A 304 16.07 -0.79 -14.14
C ARG A 304 16.89 0.40 -14.65
N ARG A 305 16.24 1.35 -15.31
CA ARG A 305 16.92 2.58 -15.78
C ARG A 305 17.40 3.41 -14.60
N ARG A 306 16.53 3.68 -13.62
CA ARG A 306 16.93 4.43 -12.41
C ARG A 306 18.01 3.73 -11.60
N ALA A 307 17.98 2.39 -11.53
CA ALA A 307 19.04 1.60 -10.90
C ALA A 307 20.40 1.87 -11.57
N ARG A 308 20.46 1.81 -12.91
CA ARG A 308 21.68 2.14 -13.65
C ARG A 308 22.13 3.58 -13.46
N ASP A 309 21.20 4.52 -13.54
CA ASP A 309 21.48 5.95 -13.44
C ASP A 309 21.93 6.37 -12.03
N SER A 310 21.49 5.64 -10.99
CA SER A 310 21.92 5.88 -9.60
C SER A 310 23.35 5.47 -9.30
N GLY A 311 23.94 4.55 -10.07
CA GLY A 311 25.25 3.98 -9.82
C GLY A 311 25.36 3.11 -8.57
N LEU A 312 24.25 2.83 -7.88
CA LEU A 312 24.23 2.04 -6.66
C LEU A 312 24.30 0.54 -6.96
N SER A 313 25.13 -0.17 -6.20
CA SER A 313 25.26 -1.63 -6.31
C SER A 313 24.04 -2.36 -5.74
N GLN A 314 23.37 -1.79 -4.75
CA GLN A 314 22.20 -2.34 -4.05
C GLN A 314 21.10 -1.27 -3.99
N LEU A 315 19.92 -1.58 -4.51
CA LEU A 315 18.84 -0.62 -4.60
C LEU A 315 17.52 -1.20 -4.08
N PRO A 316 17.01 -0.74 -2.92
CA PRO A 316 15.71 -1.13 -2.42
C PRO A 316 14.59 -0.39 -3.17
N ILE A 317 13.56 -1.12 -3.58
CA ILE A 317 12.37 -0.60 -4.26
C ILE A 317 11.14 -1.16 -3.57
N VAL A 318 10.16 -0.31 -3.29
CA VAL A 318 8.83 -0.72 -2.79
C VAL A 318 7.79 -0.46 -3.85
N ILE A 319 7.02 -1.50 -4.18
CA ILE A 319 5.81 -1.41 -5.00
C ILE A 319 4.61 -1.91 -4.20
N THR A 320 3.43 -1.42 -4.51
CA THR A 320 2.20 -1.78 -3.79
C THR A 320 1.22 -2.54 -4.68
N ASN A 321 0.28 -3.20 -4.05
CA ASN A 321 -0.83 -3.89 -4.69
C ASN A 321 -2.04 -3.89 -3.75
N HIS A 322 -3.24 -3.72 -4.30
CA HIS A 322 -4.50 -3.85 -3.58
C HIS A 322 -5.21 -5.11 -4.08
N PRO A 323 -5.15 -6.25 -3.36
CA PRO A 323 -5.72 -7.52 -3.80
C PRO A 323 -7.18 -7.43 -4.24
N LYS A 324 -7.98 -6.64 -3.56
CA LYS A 324 -9.40 -6.37 -3.87
C LYS A 324 -9.65 -5.74 -5.25
N ASP A 325 -8.63 -5.11 -5.85
CA ASP A 325 -8.73 -4.35 -7.10
C ASP A 325 -8.03 -5.04 -8.28
N ILE A 326 -7.40 -6.20 -8.07
CA ILE A 326 -6.66 -6.91 -9.13
C ILE A 326 -7.61 -7.36 -10.24
N ARG A 327 -7.34 -6.91 -11.46
CA ARG A 327 -8.13 -7.24 -12.66
C ARG A 327 -7.39 -8.14 -13.62
N ASP A 328 -6.09 -7.95 -13.74
CA ASP A 328 -5.23 -8.73 -14.64
C ASP A 328 -4.41 -9.74 -13.83
N TRP A 329 -5.08 -10.79 -13.36
CA TRP A 329 -4.44 -11.85 -12.59
C TRP A 329 -3.38 -12.61 -13.38
N SER A 330 -3.64 -12.87 -14.68
CA SER A 330 -2.67 -13.54 -15.55
C SER A 330 -1.45 -12.65 -15.80
N GLY A 331 -1.67 -11.34 -15.95
CA GLY A 331 -0.59 -10.37 -16.06
C GLY A 331 0.25 -10.28 -14.80
N LEU A 332 -0.38 -10.30 -13.63
CA LEU A 332 0.32 -10.32 -12.34
C LEU A 332 1.15 -11.59 -12.16
N GLU A 333 0.57 -12.76 -12.41
CA GLU A 333 1.28 -14.05 -12.33
C GLU A 333 2.50 -14.07 -13.25
N ARG A 334 2.33 -13.63 -14.49
CA ARG A 334 3.42 -13.53 -15.45
C ARG A 334 4.50 -12.55 -15.02
N PHE A 335 4.11 -11.40 -14.44
CA PHE A 335 5.04 -10.40 -13.92
C PHE A 335 5.88 -10.95 -12.76
N VAL A 336 5.26 -11.66 -11.81
CA VAL A 336 5.96 -12.33 -10.71
C VAL A 336 6.95 -13.35 -11.23
N GLY A 337 6.54 -14.17 -12.20
CA GLY A 337 7.42 -15.15 -12.83
C GLY A 337 8.65 -14.51 -13.51
N GLU A 338 8.45 -13.44 -14.28
CA GLU A 338 9.56 -12.70 -14.90
C GLU A 338 10.56 -12.12 -13.90
N ILE A 339 10.08 -11.67 -12.74
CA ILE A 339 10.97 -11.16 -11.68
C ILE A 339 11.71 -12.31 -11.01
N ALA A 340 11.03 -13.43 -10.73
CA ALA A 340 11.67 -14.60 -10.10
C ALA A 340 12.79 -15.22 -10.95
N GLU A 341 12.72 -15.07 -12.27
CA GLU A 341 13.74 -15.52 -13.23
C GLU A 341 14.82 -14.45 -13.52
N ALA A 342 14.66 -13.22 -13.04
CA ALA A 342 15.57 -12.13 -13.36
C ALA A 342 16.87 -12.19 -12.52
N GLU A 343 18.04 -12.13 -13.17
CA GLU A 343 19.32 -12.11 -12.48
C GLU A 343 19.66 -10.78 -11.79
N ASP A 344 18.97 -9.69 -12.18
CA ASP A 344 19.21 -8.34 -11.68
C ASP A 344 18.23 -7.88 -10.60
N ILE A 345 17.27 -8.73 -10.23
CA ILE A 345 16.21 -8.40 -9.25
C ILE A 345 16.03 -9.56 -8.26
N GLU A 346 15.90 -9.22 -7.01
CA GLU A 346 15.57 -10.14 -5.92
C GLU A 346 14.32 -9.67 -5.19
N PHE A 347 13.38 -10.60 -4.93
CA PHE A 347 12.28 -10.32 -4.01
C PHE A 347 12.78 -10.29 -2.57
N ILE A 348 12.44 -9.24 -1.85
CA ILE A 348 12.67 -9.13 -0.41
C ILE A 348 11.38 -8.72 0.31
N THR A 349 11.30 -9.05 1.59
CA THR A 349 10.24 -8.57 2.48
C THR A 349 10.61 -7.20 3.09
N LEU A 350 9.64 -6.51 3.68
CA LEU A 350 9.93 -5.27 4.43
C LEU A 350 10.78 -5.55 5.68
N GLY A 351 10.61 -6.72 6.31
CA GLY A 351 11.48 -7.16 7.41
C GLY A 351 12.95 -7.25 6.97
N GLU A 352 13.23 -7.97 5.89
CA GLU A 352 14.56 -8.08 5.29
C GLU A 352 15.10 -6.71 4.84
N MET A 353 14.23 -5.85 4.27
CA MET A 353 14.62 -4.49 3.90
C MET A 353 15.08 -3.69 5.11
N SER A 354 14.35 -3.77 6.24
CA SER A 354 14.74 -3.08 7.47
C SER A 354 16.09 -3.58 8.01
N GLU A 355 16.33 -4.88 7.97
CA GLU A 355 17.63 -5.45 8.37
C GLU A 355 18.78 -4.92 7.52
N LYS A 356 18.63 -4.90 6.20
CA LYS A 356 19.64 -4.36 5.25
C LYS A 356 19.84 -2.84 5.43
N LEU A 357 18.79 -2.08 5.73
CA LEU A 357 18.91 -0.65 6.07
C LEU A 357 19.67 -0.42 7.37
N ARG A 358 19.44 -1.25 8.40
CA ARG A 358 20.20 -1.19 9.68
C ARG A 358 21.65 -1.64 9.51
N GLY A 359 21.87 -2.67 8.70
CA GLY A 359 23.20 -3.20 8.37
C GLY A 359 24.04 -2.28 7.49
N GLY A 360 23.46 -1.20 6.94
CA GLY A 360 24.17 -0.28 6.04
C GLY A 360 24.36 -0.80 4.61
N GLU A 361 23.71 -1.90 4.23
CA GLU A 361 23.74 -2.41 2.86
C GLU A 361 22.99 -1.48 1.90
N PHE A 362 21.94 -0.82 2.37
CA PHE A 362 21.19 0.18 1.61
C PHE A 362 21.54 1.59 2.06
N GLN A 363 21.79 2.45 1.08
CA GLN A 363 22.05 3.86 1.35
C GLN A 363 20.78 4.53 1.86
N ILE A 364 20.92 5.31 2.93
CA ILE A 364 19.86 6.16 3.48
C ILE A 364 20.29 7.61 3.36
N ARG A 365 19.49 8.40 2.63
CA ARG A 365 19.79 9.81 2.40
C ARG A 365 19.46 10.65 3.62
N THR A 366 20.37 11.59 3.90
CA THR A 366 20.18 12.73 4.78
C THR A 366 20.43 14.01 3.98
N ALA A 367 19.81 15.11 4.36
CA ALA A 367 20.08 16.39 3.71
C ALA A 367 21.52 16.84 4.00
N GLU A 368 22.20 17.40 3.00
CA GLU A 368 23.52 18.00 3.19
C GLU A 368 23.37 19.32 3.98
N ARG A 369 24.30 19.56 4.94
CA ARG A 369 24.42 20.89 5.52
C ARG A 369 24.97 21.81 4.42
N ASN A 370 24.16 22.74 3.93
CA ASN A 370 24.69 23.85 3.16
C ASN A 370 25.68 24.61 4.06
N HIS A 371 26.97 24.37 3.94
CA HIS A 371 27.98 25.25 4.45
C HIS A 371 27.89 26.53 3.61
N ARG A 372 27.10 27.50 4.07
CA ARG A 372 27.21 28.91 3.64
C ARG A 372 28.31 29.58 4.44
#